data_6e0cd7b511e9e030e27a847749caac72
#
_entry.id   6e0cd7b511e9e030e27a847749caac72
#
_cell.length_a   1.000
_cell.length_b   1.000
_cell.length_c   1.000
_cell.angle_alpha   90.00
_cell.angle_beta   90.00
_cell.angle_gamma   90.00
#
_symmetry.space_group_name_H-M   'P 1'
#
loop_
_entity.id
_entity.type
_entity.pdbx_description
1 polymer ?
#
loop_
_entity_poly.entity_id
_entity_poly.type
_entity_poly.pdbx_seq_one_letter_code
_entity_poly.pdbx_strand_id
1 'polypeptide(L)'
;MNAQEQDRLFALRQLNLLDTSPSESFDRITRMASQLFGLPIAAVSLTDENRQWFKSRVGVDHWEIPRETAPCGEVCDASEVLVIPDLLASDCYRNSYLAKSGIRFYAGAPLVTREGHTLGAMCVLDTQPNELSEQEQTMLRDLAAMVMAQIELQHAFGRVDPLTGLSNRNQFAEDLQDMQRDSPHECRVALLTEVVDVSEISALHRTLGPAYLDELVRVSARCLQQAIGSGMKIYHLGGCQFVHLVNHASDTHLLQEALRLRQALLALESARAVPVLVRPTVGIAPF
;
A
#
# COMPACT_ATOMS: atom_id res chain seq x y z
N MET A 1 24.74 3.47 4.05
CA MET A 1 23.36 4.03 3.98
C MET A 1 23.15 4.80 5.29
N ASN A 2 22.73 6.06 5.26
CA ASN A 2 22.45 6.85 6.46
C ASN A 2 21.06 6.51 7.04
N ALA A 3 20.77 6.92 8.28
CA ALA A 3 19.50 6.63 8.95
C ALA A 3 18.28 7.21 8.18
N GLN A 4 18.42 8.41 7.63
CA GLN A 4 17.36 9.08 6.87
C GLN A 4 16.97 8.31 5.61
N GLU A 5 17.94 7.73 4.90
CA GLU A 5 17.68 6.89 3.72
C GLU A 5 17.03 5.56 4.10
N GLN A 6 17.36 5.00 5.26
CA GLN A 6 16.69 3.81 5.77
C GLN A 6 15.21 4.09 6.07
N ASP A 7 14.92 5.21 6.73
CA ASP A 7 13.53 5.62 7.04
C ASP A 7 12.73 5.90 5.77
N ARG A 8 13.34 6.56 4.77
CA ARG A 8 12.73 6.81 3.47
C ARG A 8 12.39 5.50 2.73
N LEU A 9 13.35 4.58 2.65
CA LEU A 9 13.15 3.26 2.01
C LEU A 9 12.12 2.43 2.77
N PHE A 10 12.10 2.53 4.09
CA PHE A 10 11.08 1.90 4.90
C PHE A 10 9.69 2.44 4.55
N ALA A 11 9.51 3.78 4.53
CA ALA A 11 8.26 4.42 4.13
C ALA A 11 7.82 4.01 2.72
N LEU A 12 8.73 3.94 1.75
CA LEU A 12 8.44 3.49 0.39
C LEU A 12 7.96 2.03 0.36
N ARG A 13 8.62 1.14 1.08
CA ARG A 13 8.28 -0.30 1.12
C ARG A 13 6.94 -0.55 1.80
N GLN A 14 6.59 0.22 2.85
CA GLN A 14 5.28 0.14 3.53
C GLN A 14 4.10 0.41 2.59
N LEU A 15 4.31 1.18 1.54
CA LEU A 15 3.25 1.49 0.57
C LEU A 15 2.97 0.34 -0.41
N ASN A 16 3.83 -0.69 -0.47
CA ASN A 16 3.70 -1.85 -1.35
C ASN A 16 3.42 -1.49 -2.82
N LEU A 17 4.10 -0.45 -3.33
CA LEU A 17 3.91 0.07 -4.69
C LEU A 17 4.91 -0.51 -5.70
N LEU A 18 6.12 -0.83 -5.23
CA LEU A 18 7.18 -1.38 -6.07
C LEU A 18 6.76 -2.73 -6.66
N ASP A 19 7.13 -2.98 -7.90
CA ASP A 19 6.88 -4.23 -8.64
C ASP A 19 5.39 -4.63 -8.74
N THR A 20 4.50 -3.63 -8.63
CA THR A 20 3.04 -3.83 -8.78
C THR A 20 2.57 -3.60 -10.21
N SER A 21 1.43 -4.19 -10.55
CA SER A 21 0.81 -4.03 -11.86
C SER A 21 0.51 -2.56 -12.21
N PRO A 22 0.46 -2.19 -13.49
CA PRO A 22 -0.02 -0.88 -13.94
C PRO A 22 -1.38 -0.53 -13.36
N SER A 23 -1.62 0.75 -13.15
CA SER A 23 -2.88 1.24 -12.60
C SER A 23 -3.35 2.47 -13.39
N GLU A 24 -4.55 2.39 -13.94
CA GLU A 24 -5.17 3.46 -14.73
C GLU A 24 -5.24 4.80 -13.96
N SER A 25 -5.33 4.76 -12.63
CA SER A 25 -5.32 5.97 -11.81
C SER A 25 -4.02 6.76 -11.95
N PHE A 26 -2.87 6.08 -11.94
CA PHE A 26 -1.56 6.71 -12.17
C PHE A 26 -1.33 7.03 -13.64
N ASP A 27 -1.71 6.10 -14.54
CA ASP A 27 -1.52 6.28 -15.98
C ASP A 27 -2.29 7.49 -16.50
N ARG A 28 -3.45 7.80 -15.93
CA ARG A 28 -4.22 9.01 -16.24
C ARG A 28 -3.47 10.28 -15.85
N ILE A 29 -2.88 10.32 -14.65
CA ILE A 29 -2.09 11.50 -14.20
C ILE A 29 -0.87 11.68 -15.09
N THR A 30 -0.18 10.60 -15.42
CA THR A 30 1.02 10.64 -16.28
C THR A 30 0.69 11.10 -17.70
N ARG A 31 -0.43 10.62 -18.30
CA ARG A 31 -0.91 11.11 -19.60
C ARG A 31 -1.30 12.59 -19.55
N MET A 32 -1.98 13.00 -18.48
CA MET A 32 -2.34 14.42 -18.29
C MET A 32 -1.09 15.29 -18.21
N ALA A 33 -0.05 14.86 -17.50
CA ALA A 33 1.21 15.58 -17.40
C ALA A 33 1.85 15.76 -18.78
N SER A 34 1.99 14.68 -19.56
CA SER A 34 2.53 14.75 -20.92
C SER A 34 1.76 15.75 -21.80
N GLN A 35 0.42 15.72 -21.72
CA GLN A 35 -0.44 16.64 -22.50
C GLN A 35 -0.37 18.09 -22.03
N LEU A 36 -0.36 18.31 -20.71
CA LEU A 36 -0.37 19.64 -20.10
C LEU A 36 0.92 20.42 -20.41
N PHE A 37 2.06 19.72 -20.35
CA PHE A 37 3.36 20.33 -20.67
C PHE A 37 3.71 20.25 -22.16
N GLY A 38 2.93 19.51 -22.97
CA GLY A 38 3.24 19.30 -24.38
C GLY A 38 4.54 18.52 -24.60
N LEU A 39 4.95 17.69 -23.61
CA LEU A 39 6.20 16.94 -23.60
C LEU A 39 5.94 15.46 -23.90
N PRO A 40 6.84 14.80 -24.68
CA PRO A 40 6.62 13.43 -25.14
C PRO A 40 6.72 12.38 -24.04
N ILE A 41 7.40 12.71 -22.93
CA ILE A 41 7.69 11.75 -21.85
C ILE A 41 7.23 12.31 -20.51
N ALA A 42 6.50 11.48 -19.77
CA ALA A 42 6.15 11.72 -18.39
C ALA A 42 6.19 10.42 -17.58
N ALA A 43 6.58 10.48 -16.31
CA ALA A 43 6.62 9.30 -15.45
C ALA A 43 6.38 9.64 -13.98
N VAL A 44 5.76 8.69 -13.28
CA VAL A 44 5.78 8.58 -11.82
C VAL A 44 6.89 7.61 -11.46
N SER A 45 8.01 8.16 -10.98
CA SER A 45 9.23 7.42 -10.65
C SER A 45 9.34 7.26 -9.14
N LEU A 46 9.54 6.03 -8.65
CA LEU A 46 9.82 5.71 -7.24
C LEU A 46 11.29 5.36 -7.08
N THR A 47 11.96 5.98 -6.10
CA THR A 47 13.39 5.84 -5.86
C THR A 47 13.65 4.72 -4.87
N ASP A 48 13.95 3.52 -5.39
CA ASP A 48 14.37 2.36 -4.60
C ASP A 48 15.87 2.44 -4.25
N GLU A 49 16.40 1.43 -3.59
CA GLU A 49 17.80 1.37 -3.13
C GLU A 49 18.81 1.54 -4.27
N ASN A 50 18.62 0.82 -5.39
CA ASN A 50 19.56 0.78 -6.51
C ASN A 50 18.95 1.17 -7.85
N ARG A 51 17.66 1.47 -7.91
CA ARG A 51 16.93 1.76 -9.14
C ARG A 51 15.90 2.88 -8.97
N GLN A 52 15.54 3.48 -10.07
CA GLN A 52 14.31 4.25 -10.25
C GLN A 52 13.30 3.35 -10.92
N TRP A 53 12.23 3.03 -10.21
CA TRP A 53 11.16 2.17 -10.73
C TRP A 53 9.95 3.03 -11.12
N PHE A 54 9.37 2.77 -12.31
CA PHE A 54 8.28 3.58 -12.84
C PHE A 54 6.91 2.95 -12.54
N LYS A 55 6.17 3.55 -11.62
CA LYS A 55 4.78 3.16 -11.33
C LYS A 55 3.86 3.42 -12.51
N SER A 56 4.11 4.50 -13.24
CA SER A 56 3.42 4.87 -14.47
C SER A 56 4.36 5.64 -15.38
N ARG A 57 4.19 5.50 -16.71
CA ARG A 57 5.04 6.16 -17.69
C ARG A 57 4.34 6.33 -19.03
N VAL A 58 4.73 7.37 -19.75
CA VAL A 58 4.35 7.67 -21.14
C VAL A 58 5.63 7.99 -21.91
N GLY A 59 5.74 7.51 -23.14
CA GLY A 59 6.85 7.82 -24.05
C GLY A 59 8.14 7.05 -23.80
N VAL A 60 8.15 6.07 -22.88
CA VAL A 60 9.27 5.13 -22.65
C VAL A 60 8.77 3.71 -22.43
N ASP A 61 9.55 2.70 -22.86
CA ASP A 61 9.15 1.30 -22.80
C ASP A 61 9.71 0.55 -21.58
N HIS A 62 10.82 1.02 -21.01
CA HIS A 62 11.45 0.38 -19.86
C HIS A 62 10.73 0.73 -18.54
N TRP A 63 10.79 -0.20 -17.57
CA TRP A 63 10.12 -0.08 -16.27
C TRP A 63 11.01 0.50 -15.16
N GLU A 64 12.31 0.50 -15.38
CA GLU A 64 13.29 0.96 -14.40
C GLU A 64 14.57 1.45 -15.07
N ILE A 65 15.34 2.28 -14.35
CA ILE A 65 16.69 2.73 -14.71
C ILE A 65 17.59 2.68 -13.47
N PRO A 66 18.93 2.61 -13.63
CA PRO A 66 19.86 2.71 -12.49
C PRO A 66 19.69 4.02 -11.72
N ARG A 67 19.70 3.95 -10.38
CA ARG A 67 19.55 5.13 -9.52
C ARG A 67 20.73 6.09 -9.59
N GLU A 68 21.96 5.56 -9.63
CA GLU A 68 23.20 6.35 -9.47
C GLU A 68 23.33 7.57 -10.37
N THR A 69 22.75 7.52 -11.55
CA THR A 69 22.87 8.58 -12.57
C THR A 69 21.52 9.17 -12.95
N ALA A 70 20.49 8.93 -12.15
CA ALA A 70 19.15 9.42 -12.44
C ALA A 70 18.88 10.74 -11.69
N PRO A 71 18.44 11.82 -12.37
CA PRO A 71 18.08 13.08 -11.71
C PRO A 71 17.00 12.93 -10.61
N CYS A 72 16.12 11.94 -10.73
CA CYS A 72 15.12 11.64 -9.71
C CYS A 72 15.74 11.33 -8.33
N GLY A 73 16.98 10.84 -8.26
CA GLY A 73 17.72 10.65 -7.02
C GLY A 73 17.99 11.99 -6.31
N GLU A 74 18.45 13.00 -7.05
CA GLU A 74 18.68 14.35 -6.51
C GLU A 74 17.37 15.00 -6.05
N VAL A 75 16.26 14.81 -6.78
CA VAL A 75 14.92 15.26 -6.33
C VAL A 75 14.55 14.65 -4.98
N CYS A 76 14.87 13.38 -4.75
CA CYS A 76 14.64 12.73 -3.46
C CYS A 76 15.51 13.31 -2.34
N ASP A 77 16.77 13.58 -2.62
CA ASP A 77 17.73 14.05 -1.63
C ASP A 77 17.48 15.52 -1.23
N ALA A 78 17.13 16.37 -2.22
CA ALA A 78 16.84 17.78 -2.00
C ALA A 78 15.40 18.06 -1.54
N SER A 79 14.45 17.17 -1.86
CA SER A 79 12.99 17.37 -1.67
C SER A 79 12.45 18.64 -2.34
N GLU A 80 13.06 19.03 -3.46
CA GLU A 80 12.72 20.22 -4.23
C GLU A 80 12.50 19.88 -5.72
N VAL A 81 11.87 20.80 -6.44
CA VAL A 81 11.75 20.66 -7.89
C VAL A 81 13.12 20.85 -8.53
N LEU A 82 13.51 19.88 -9.34
CA LEU A 82 14.73 19.93 -10.14
C LEU A 82 14.36 20.13 -11.61
N VAL A 83 14.94 21.17 -12.22
CA VAL A 83 14.82 21.43 -13.68
C VAL A 83 16.21 21.42 -14.28
N ILE A 84 16.42 20.58 -15.29
CA ILE A 84 17.66 20.49 -16.05
C ILE A 84 17.34 20.78 -17.51
N PRO A 85 17.62 22.02 -17.98
CA PRO A 85 17.27 22.45 -19.33
C PRO A 85 17.91 21.61 -20.43
N ASP A 86 19.13 21.13 -20.20
CA ASP A 86 19.85 20.25 -21.11
C ASP A 86 20.78 19.30 -20.35
N LEU A 87 20.46 18.02 -20.33
CA LEU A 87 21.28 16.99 -19.66
C LEU A 87 22.69 16.93 -20.23
N LEU A 88 22.90 17.17 -21.55
CA LEU A 88 24.22 17.14 -22.16
C LEU A 88 25.07 18.35 -21.78
N ALA A 89 24.46 19.48 -21.43
CA ALA A 89 25.16 20.66 -20.93
C ALA A 89 25.49 20.56 -19.43
N SER A 90 24.90 19.63 -18.70
CA SER A 90 25.13 19.42 -17.28
C SER A 90 26.37 18.58 -17.01
N ASP A 91 27.26 19.06 -16.16
CA ASP A 91 28.45 18.31 -15.74
C ASP A 91 28.11 17.04 -14.98
N CYS A 92 27.01 17.05 -14.22
CA CYS A 92 26.54 15.91 -13.44
C CYS A 92 25.84 14.86 -14.30
N TYR A 93 25.07 15.28 -15.33
CA TYR A 93 24.12 14.38 -16.02
C TYR A 93 24.46 14.07 -17.49
N ARG A 94 25.48 14.69 -18.08
CA ARG A 94 25.89 14.45 -19.49
C ARG A 94 26.21 12.97 -19.80
N ASN A 95 26.64 12.22 -18.81
CA ASN A 95 26.93 10.79 -18.91
C ASN A 95 25.86 9.88 -18.28
N SER A 96 24.73 10.44 -17.86
CA SER A 96 23.63 9.70 -17.25
C SER A 96 23.01 8.69 -18.22
N TYR A 97 22.26 7.73 -17.68
CA TYR A 97 21.48 6.80 -18.48
C TYR A 97 20.49 7.54 -19.40
N LEU A 98 19.80 8.56 -18.88
CA LEU A 98 18.84 9.36 -19.66
C LEU A 98 19.51 10.08 -20.82
N ALA A 99 20.64 10.76 -20.58
CA ALA A 99 21.39 11.45 -21.64
C ALA A 99 21.84 10.47 -22.75
N LYS A 100 22.36 9.28 -22.38
CA LYS A 100 22.73 8.23 -23.32
C LYS A 100 21.55 7.65 -24.09
N SER A 101 20.35 7.71 -23.52
CA SER A 101 19.09 7.29 -24.18
C SER A 101 18.47 8.40 -25.05
N GLY A 102 19.16 9.52 -25.24
CA GLY A 102 18.72 10.62 -26.13
C GLY A 102 17.85 11.67 -25.43
N ILE A 103 17.65 11.61 -24.12
CA ILE A 103 16.92 12.62 -23.38
C ILE A 103 17.81 13.84 -23.19
N ARG A 104 17.24 15.03 -23.42
CA ARG A 104 17.93 16.31 -23.28
C ARG A 104 17.39 17.14 -22.12
N PHE A 105 16.09 17.15 -21.92
CA PHE A 105 15.42 17.91 -20.88
C PHE A 105 14.87 17.00 -19.79
N TYR A 106 14.95 17.46 -18.54
CA TYR A 106 14.34 16.81 -17.38
C TYR A 106 13.75 17.86 -16.43
N ALA A 107 12.54 17.63 -15.96
CA ALA A 107 11.98 18.31 -14.80
C ALA A 107 11.26 17.30 -13.92
N GLY A 108 11.48 17.38 -12.61
CA GLY A 108 10.88 16.49 -11.61
C GLY A 108 10.46 17.23 -10.36
N ALA A 109 9.25 16.94 -9.88
CA ALA A 109 8.74 17.41 -8.58
C ALA A 109 8.69 16.25 -7.58
N PRO A 110 9.07 16.47 -6.31
CA PRO A 110 9.18 15.42 -5.30
C PRO A 110 7.82 14.87 -4.90
N LEU A 111 7.77 13.55 -4.68
CA LEU A 111 6.64 12.83 -4.10
C LEU A 111 6.85 12.71 -2.58
N VAL A 112 6.32 13.66 -1.82
CA VAL A 112 6.58 13.79 -0.38
C VAL A 112 5.42 13.24 0.43
N THR A 113 5.69 12.33 1.38
CA THR A 113 4.70 11.83 2.35
C THR A 113 4.38 12.88 3.41
N ARG A 114 3.33 12.65 4.20
CA ARG A 114 2.96 13.55 5.32
C ARG A 114 4.04 13.61 6.40
N GLU A 115 4.83 12.55 6.54
CA GLU A 115 5.95 12.47 7.48
C GLU A 115 7.22 13.16 6.95
N GLY A 116 7.19 13.66 5.71
CA GLY A 116 8.30 14.38 5.09
C GLY A 116 9.31 13.51 4.34
N HIS A 117 8.99 12.24 4.06
CA HIS A 117 9.85 11.37 3.25
C HIS A 117 9.56 11.56 1.75
N THR A 118 10.59 11.79 0.95
CA THR A 118 10.47 11.86 -0.51
C THR A 118 10.66 10.48 -1.13
N LEU A 119 9.59 9.94 -1.70
CA LEU A 119 9.56 8.58 -2.23
C LEU A 119 10.07 8.45 -3.67
N GLY A 120 10.11 9.57 -4.39
CA GLY A 120 10.42 9.61 -5.82
C GLY A 120 10.06 10.96 -6.42
N ALA A 121 9.75 10.96 -7.72
CA ALA A 121 9.41 12.17 -8.46
C ALA A 121 8.28 11.94 -9.47
N MET A 122 7.40 12.94 -9.62
CA MET A 122 6.62 13.14 -10.82
C MET A 122 7.49 13.91 -11.81
N CYS A 123 7.83 13.32 -12.95
CA CYS A 123 8.76 13.91 -13.90
C CYS A 123 8.20 13.98 -15.32
N VAL A 124 8.66 15.01 -16.04
CA VAL A 124 8.43 15.24 -17.46
C VAL A 124 9.77 15.43 -18.16
N LEU A 125 9.92 14.88 -19.36
CA LEU A 125 11.17 14.83 -20.09
C LEU A 125 10.95 15.06 -21.58
N ASP A 126 12.04 15.49 -22.25
CA ASP A 126 12.07 15.67 -23.71
C ASP A 126 13.43 15.24 -24.31
N THR A 127 13.42 14.93 -25.59
CA THR A 127 14.59 14.69 -26.42
C THR A 127 15.23 15.99 -26.94
N GLN A 128 14.61 17.13 -26.71
CA GLN A 128 15.12 18.46 -27.00
C GLN A 128 15.36 19.24 -25.70
N PRO A 129 16.30 20.20 -25.68
CA PRO A 129 16.44 21.13 -24.57
C PRO A 129 15.15 21.92 -24.38
N ASN A 130 14.79 22.18 -23.11
CA ASN A 130 13.59 22.92 -22.77
C ASN A 130 13.78 23.65 -21.43
N GLU A 131 12.83 24.51 -21.06
CA GLU A 131 12.78 25.23 -19.79
C GLU A 131 11.36 25.15 -19.21
N LEU A 132 11.22 25.21 -17.91
CA LEU A 132 9.94 25.39 -17.25
C LEU A 132 9.89 26.74 -16.55
N SER A 133 8.86 27.51 -16.84
CA SER A 133 8.51 28.72 -16.07
C SER A 133 8.15 28.37 -14.63
N GLU A 134 8.16 29.34 -13.74
CA GLU A 134 7.73 29.15 -12.34
C GLU A 134 6.29 28.65 -12.22
N GLN A 135 5.41 29.08 -13.14
CA GLN A 135 4.04 28.61 -13.19
C GLN A 135 3.97 27.11 -13.56
N GLU A 136 4.72 26.68 -14.54
CA GLU A 136 4.79 25.26 -14.94
C GLU A 136 5.43 24.39 -13.84
N GLN A 137 6.44 24.91 -13.14
CA GLN A 137 6.99 24.21 -11.98
C GLN A 137 5.96 24.05 -10.85
N THR A 138 5.08 25.06 -10.65
CA THR A 138 3.96 24.98 -9.71
C THR A 138 2.97 23.90 -10.14
N MET A 139 2.61 23.87 -11.43
CA MET A 139 1.73 22.83 -11.99
C MET A 139 2.34 21.42 -11.81
N LEU A 140 3.66 21.27 -11.97
CA LEU A 140 4.32 19.99 -11.76
C LEU A 140 4.29 19.55 -10.27
N ARG A 141 4.41 20.51 -9.32
CA ARG A 141 4.20 20.23 -7.89
C ARG A 141 2.78 19.80 -7.59
N ASP A 142 1.79 20.45 -8.19
CA ASP A 142 0.36 20.08 -8.02
C ASP A 142 0.09 18.67 -8.52
N LEU A 143 0.67 18.28 -9.66
CA LEU A 143 0.58 16.91 -10.17
C LEU A 143 1.27 15.91 -9.24
N ALA A 144 2.43 16.24 -8.67
CA ALA A 144 3.11 15.41 -7.69
C ALA A 144 2.25 15.24 -6.42
N ALA A 145 1.60 16.29 -5.95
CA ALA A 145 0.63 16.22 -4.84
C ALA A 145 -0.57 15.32 -5.17
N MET A 146 -1.10 15.38 -6.40
CA MET A 146 -2.16 14.46 -6.85
C MET A 146 -1.70 13.00 -6.87
N VAL A 147 -0.46 12.73 -7.32
CA VAL A 147 0.13 11.39 -7.26
C VAL A 147 0.23 10.92 -5.83
N MET A 148 0.72 11.75 -4.90
CA MET A 148 0.79 11.39 -3.48
C MET A 148 -0.59 11.13 -2.87
N ALA A 149 -1.59 11.96 -3.17
CA ALA A 149 -2.97 11.71 -2.72
C ALA A 149 -3.50 10.36 -3.25
N GLN A 150 -3.18 10.00 -4.51
CA GLN A 150 -3.55 8.71 -5.09
C GLN A 150 -2.83 7.54 -4.39
N ILE A 151 -1.54 7.69 -4.06
CA ILE A 151 -0.76 6.71 -3.31
C ILE A 151 -1.36 6.50 -1.93
N GLU A 152 -1.61 7.56 -1.17
CA GLU A 152 -2.20 7.51 0.17
C GLU A 152 -3.59 6.88 0.14
N LEU A 153 -4.40 7.22 -0.85
CA LEU A 153 -5.73 6.65 -1.04
C LEU A 153 -5.66 5.13 -1.28
N GLN A 154 -4.81 4.69 -2.21
CA GLN A 154 -4.60 3.26 -2.45
C GLN A 154 -4.11 2.53 -1.20
N HIS A 155 -3.19 3.16 -0.47
CA HIS A 155 -2.65 2.59 0.76
C HIS A 155 -3.72 2.47 1.86
N ALA A 156 -4.54 3.52 2.05
CA ALA A 156 -5.65 3.49 3.00
C ALA A 156 -6.70 2.43 2.64
N PHE A 157 -7.12 2.36 1.38
CA PHE A 157 -8.05 1.32 0.90
C PHE A 157 -7.41 -0.07 0.87
N GLY A 158 -6.09 -0.17 0.64
CA GLY A 158 -5.34 -1.42 0.67
C GLY A 158 -5.20 -2.06 2.05
N ARG A 159 -5.53 -1.37 3.14
CA ARG A 159 -5.40 -1.83 4.53
C ARG A 159 -6.71 -2.15 5.23
N VAL A 160 -7.82 -1.69 4.71
CA VAL A 160 -9.15 -1.89 5.27
C VAL A 160 -9.97 -2.75 4.33
N ASP A 161 -10.69 -3.72 4.88
CA ASP A 161 -11.64 -4.52 4.13
C ASP A 161 -12.94 -3.73 3.90
N PRO A 162 -13.36 -3.49 2.65
CA PRO A 162 -14.51 -2.62 2.35
C PRO A 162 -15.85 -3.23 2.80
N LEU A 163 -15.91 -4.56 2.98
CA LEU A 163 -17.12 -5.25 3.40
C LEU A 163 -17.37 -5.10 4.91
N THR A 164 -16.32 -5.22 5.70
CA THR A 164 -16.39 -5.28 7.17
C THR A 164 -15.95 -3.98 7.85
N GLY A 165 -15.16 -3.14 7.18
CA GLY A 165 -14.49 -1.99 7.77
C GLY A 165 -13.33 -2.34 8.71
N LEU A 166 -12.99 -3.62 8.84
CA LEU A 166 -11.85 -4.10 9.63
C LEU A 166 -10.55 -3.98 8.85
N SER A 167 -9.43 -4.01 9.56
CA SER A 167 -8.11 -4.19 8.93
C SER A 167 -8.09 -5.48 8.11
N ASN A 168 -7.53 -5.43 6.92
CA ASN A 168 -7.50 -6.58 6.01
C ASN A 168 -6.23 -7.42 6.14
N ARG A 169 -6.07 -8.41 5.27
CA ARG A 169 -4.90 -9.29 5.19
C ARG A 169 -3.57 -8.53 5.03
N ASN A 170 -3.57 -7.43 4.28
CA ASN A 170 -2.34 -6.65 4.06
C ASN A 170 -1.91 -5.97 5.36
N GLN A 171 -2.85 -5.32 6.05
CA GLN A 171 -2.58 -4.71 7.36
C GLN A 171 -2.16 -5.76 8.40
N PHE A 172 -2.76 -6.95 8.37
CA PHE A 172 -2.34 -8.05 9.25
C PHE A 172 -0.89 -8.45 9.02
N ALA A 173 -0.47 -8.60 7.75
CA ALA A 173 0.90 -8.97 7.41
C ALA A 173 1.92 -7.91 7.84
N GLU A 174 1.60 -6.62 7.67
CA GLU A 174 2.45 -5.51 8.12
C GLU A 174 2.56 -5.46 9.64
N ASP A 175 1.44 -5.49 10.36
CA ASP A 175 1.42 -5.46 11.83
C ASP A 175 2.20 -6.66 12.40
N LEU A 176 2.13 -7.83 11.75
CA LEU A 176 2.89 -9.02 12.13
C LEU A 176 4.40 -8.80 11.98
N GLN A 177 4.83 -8.22 10.85
CA GLN A 177 6.26 -7.92 10.61
C GLN A 177 6.78 -6.87 11.59
N ASP A 178 6.00 -5.81 11.84
CA ASP A 178 6.36 -4.76 12.80
C ASP A 178 6.51 -5.33 14.21
N MET A 179 5.57 -6.17 14.64
CA MET A 179 5.62 -6.83 15.94
C MET A 179 6.86 -7.74 16.09
N GLN A 180 7.23 -8.48 15.04
CA GLN A 180 8.42 -9.33 15.05
C GLN A 180 9.72 -8.51 15.12
N ARG A 181 9.74 -7.34 14.44
CA ARG A 181 10.90 -6.45 14.46
C ARG A 181 11.07 -5.73 15.81
N ASP A 182 9.97 -5.21 16.36
CA ASP A 182 10.02 -4.34 17.54
C ASP A 182 10.19 -5.11 18.85
N SER A 183 9.75 -6.37 18.88
CA SER A 183 9.84 -7.22 20.07
C SER A 183 10.10 -8.69 19.70
N PRO A 184 11.30 -9.02 19.20
CA PRO A 184 11.62 -10.35 18.65
C PRO A 184 11.62 -11.48 19.69
N HIS A 185 11.56 -11.15 20.99
CA HIS A 185 11.59 -12.13 22.09
C HIS A 185 10.23 -12.29 22.79
N GLU A 186 9.21 -11.52 22.41
CA GLU A 186 7.88 -11.70 22.95
C GLU A 186 7.15 -12.84 22.21
N CYS A 187 6.68 -13.82 22.96
CA CYS A 187 5.82 -14.86 22.41
C CYS A 187 4.42 -14.27 22.19
N ARG A 188 3.97 -14.29 20.95
CA ARG A 188 2.65 -13.81 20.54
C ARG A 188 1.87 -14.92 19.86
N VAL A 189 0.57 -14.76 19.82
CA VAL A 189 -0.34 -15.78 19.31
C VAL A 189 -1.38 -15.14 18.41
N ALA A 190 -1.59 -15.74 17.25
CA ALA A 190 -2.70 -15.42 16.37
C ALA A 190 -3.85 -16.39 16.67
N LEU A 191 -5.02 -15.84 16.98
CA LEU A 191 -6.28 -16.58 17.07
C LEU A 191 -7.00 -16.47 15.74
N LEU A 192 -6.93 -17.51 14.90
CA LEU A 192 -7.63 -17.59 13.63
C LEU A 192 -9.05 -18.08 13.90
N THR A 193 -10.04 -17.26 13.58
CA THR A 193 -11.46 -17.56 13.72
C THR A 193 -12.09 -17.78 12.35
N GLU A 194 -12.68 -18.92 12.14
CA GLU A 194 -13.44 -19.29 10.95
C GLU A 194 -14.92 -19.40 11.32
N VAL A 195 -15.78 -18.60 10.66
CA VAL A 195 -17.22 -18.51 10.99
C VAL A 195 -18.00 -19.69 10.45
N VAL A 196 -17.65 -20.13 9.24
CA VAL A 196 -18.24 -21.27 8.53
C VAL A 196 -17.10 -22.04 7.89
N ASP A 197 -17.20 -23.37 7.92
CA ASP A 197 -16.23 -24.25 7.27
C ASP A 197 -16.10 -23.91 5.78
N VAL A 198 -14.87 -23.84 5.28
CA VAL A 198 -14.57 -23.51 3.88
C VAL A 198 -15.31 -24.45 2.92
N SER A 199 -15.48 -25.73 3.29
CA SER A 199 -16.21 -26.70 2.47
C SER A 199 -17.71 -26.39 2.32
N GLU A 200 -18.30 -25.68 3.29
CA GLU A 200 -19.72 -25.30 3.26
C GLU A 200 -19.98 -23.98 2.51
N ILE A 201 -18.97 -23.11 2.37
CA ILE A 201 -19.11 -21.78 1.74
C ILE A 201 -19.67 -21.89 0.32
N SER A 202 -19.19 -22.83 -0.47
CA SER A 202 -19.67 -23.04 -1.85
C SER A 202 -21.14 -23.49 -1.92
N ALA A 203 -21.58 -24.27 -0.95
CA ALA A 203 -22.98 -24.69 -0.86
C ALA A 203 -23.88 -23.53 -0.42
N LEU A 204 -23.47 -22.75 0.58
CA LEU A 204 -24.17 -21.55 1.04
C LEU A 204 -24.30 -20.51 -0.08
N HIS A 205 -23.22 -20.26 -0.81
CA HIS A 205 -23.21 -19.33 -1.94
C HIS A 205 -24.23 -19.72 -3.02
N ARG A 206 -24.33 -21.02 -3.36
CA ARG A 206 -25.29 -21.52 -4.35
C ARG A 206 -26.73 -21.47 -3.86
N THR A 207 -26.95 -21.72 -2.56
CA THR A 207 -28.30 -21.85 -2.00
C THR A 207 -28.91 -20.52 -1.59
N LEU A 208 -28.10 -19.64 -0.97
CA LEU A 208 -28.55 -18.39 -0.37
C LEU A 208 -28.03 -17.14 -1.10
N GLY A 209 -27.11 -17.32 -2.04
CA GLY A 209 -26.51 -16.24 -2.83
C GLY A 209 -25.39 -15.46 -2.14
N PRO A 210 -24.65 -14.64 -2.90
CA PRO A 210 -23.50 -13.88 -2.38
C PRO A 210 -23.88 -12.84 -1.33
N ALA A 211 -25.01 -12.16 -1.47
CA ALA A 211 -25.46 -11.13 -0.53
C ALA A 211 -25.68 -11.67 0.89
N TYR A 212 -26.05 -12.93 1.01
CA TYR A 212 -26.19 -13.60 2.30
C TYR A 212 -24.84 -13.80 3.00
N LEU A 213 -23.82 -14.27 2.25
CA LEU A 213 -22.46 -14.42 2.80
C LEU A 213 -21.86 -13.08 3.20
N ASP A 214 -22.07 -12.04 2.41
CA ASP A 214 -21.62 -10.68 2.74
C ASP A 214 -22.23 -10.19 4.05
N GLU A 215 -23.53 -10.41 4.26
CA GLU A 215 -24.19 -10.02 5.51
C GLU A 215 -23.72 -10.86 6.69
N LEU A 216 -23.53 -12.17 6.52
CA LEU A 216 -22.95 -13.05 7.53
C LEU A 216 -21.57 -12.53 7.96
N VAL A 217 -20.70 -12.19 7.02
CA VAL A 217 -19.36 -11.66 7.29
C VAL A 217 -19.44 -10.31 8.03
N ARG A 218 -20.31 -9.38 7.61
CA ARG A 218 -20.51 -8.08 8.29
C ARG A 218 -21.00 -8.24 9.73
N VAL A 219 -21.97 -9.11 9.95
CA VAL A 219 -22.52 -9.33 11.29
C VAL A 219 -21.48 -10.00 12.18
N SER A 220 -20.74 -10.98 11.65
CA SER A 220 -19.66 -11.66 12.38
C SER A 220 -18.53 -10.69 12.75
N ALA A 221 -18.13 -9.80 11.83
CA ALA A 221 -17.13 -8.76 12.10
C ALA A 221 -17.52 -7.86 13.27
N ARG A 222 -18.75 -7.36 13.27
CA ARG A 222 -19.28 -6.51 14.36
C ARG A 222 -19.32 -7.26 15.70
N CYS A 223 -19.74 -8.50 15.66
CA CYS A 223 -19.84 -9.35 16.86
C CYS A 223 -18.45 -9.62 17.47
N LEU A 224 -17.48 -10.00 16.64
CA LEU A 224 -16.11 -10.24 17.05
C LEU A 224 -15.44 -8.97 17.59
N GLN A 225 -15.64 -7.83 16.92
CA GLN A 225 -15.10 -6.53 17.36
C GLN A 225 -15.65 -6.11 18.74
N GLN A 226 -16.93 -6.36 18.99
CA GLN A 226 -17.54 -6.13 20.31
C GLN A 226 -17.00 -7.10 21.37
N ALA A 227 -16.75 -8.36 20.99
CA ALA A 227 -16.22 -9.37 21.89
C ALA A 227 -14.80 -9.07 22.36
N ILE A 228 -13.90 -8.60 21.48
CA ILE A 228 -12.52 -8.30 21.88
C ILE A 228 -12.37 -6.97 22.64
N GLY A 229 -13.34 -6.07 22.55
CA GLY A 229 -13.32 -4.78 23.23
C GLY A 229 -12.57 -3.66 22.47
N SER A 230 -12.67 -2.44 22.99
CA SER A 230 -12.05 -1.25 22.42
C SER A 230 -10.53 -1.27 22.62
N GLY A 231 -9.79 -0.99 21.56
CA GLY A 231 -8.31 -0.90 21.59
C GLY A 231 -7.56 -2.15 21.12
N MET A 232 -8.25 -3.26 20.89
CA MET A 232 -7.65 -4.46 20.29
C MET A 232 -7.99 -4.54 18.80
N LYS A 233 -7.05 -5.06 17.97
CA LYS A 233 -7.24 -5.19 16.53
C LYS A 233 -7.74 -6.59 16.17
N ILE A 234 -8.73 -6.61 15.28
CA ILE A 234 -9.14 -7.80 14.56
C ILE A 234 -9.00 -7.55 13.06
N TYR A 235 -8.60 -8.57 12.32
CA TYR A 235 -8.34 -8.51 10.89
C TYR A 235 -9.30 -9.43 10.15
N HIS A 236 -9.78 -9.00 8.99
CA HIS A 236 -10.52 -9.84 8.07
C HIS A 236 -9.57 -10.33 6.96
N LEU A 237 -9.31 -11.63 6.90
CA LEU A 237 -8.38 -12.22 5.93
C LEU A 237 -9.01 -12.55 4.59
N GLY A 238 -10.33 -12.41 4.49
CA GLY A 238 -11.17 -12.77 3.34
C GLY A 238 -12.09 -13.96 3.62
N GLY A 239 -13.15 -14.11 2.82
CA GLY A 239 -14.18 -15.11 3.05
C GLY A 239 -14.81 -15.00 4.43
N CYS A 240 -14.82 -16.08 5.18
CA CYS A 240 -15.34 -16.14 6.56
C CYS A 240 -14.25 -16.20 7.62
N GLN A 241 -13.01 -15.73 7.32
CA GLN A 241 -11.85 -15.86 8.17
C GLN A 241 -11.44 -14.53 8.82
N PHE A 242 -11.25 -14.55 10.13
CA PHE A 242 -10.80 -13.42 10.95
C PHE A 242 -9.59 -13.81 11.79
N VAL A 243 -8.72 -12.85 12.09
CA VAL A 243 -7.57 -13.06 12.99
C VAL A 243 -7.57 -11.97 14.07
N HIS A 244 -7.27 -12.39 15.28
CA HIS A 244 -6.97 -11.52 16.41
C HIS A 244 -5.59 -11.86 16.96
N LEU A 245 -4.73 -10.83 17.15
CA LEU A 245 -3.39 -10.97 17.69
C LEU A 245 -3.42 -10.75 19.20
N VAL A 246 -2.89 -11.70 19.96
CA VAL A 246 -2.88 -11.71 21.44
C VAL A 246 -1.45 -11.87 21.95
N ASN A 247 -1.09 -11.12 22.97
CA ASN A 247 0.14 -11.37 23.69
C ASN A 247 0.00 -12.66 24.52
N HIS A 248 0.96 -13.55 24.43
CA HIS A 248 0.94 -14.82 25.17
C HIS A 248 1.18 -14.57 26.66
N ALA A 249 0.09 -14.54 27.43
CA ALA A 249 0.16 -14.45 28.90
C ALA A 249 0.18 -15.83 29.57
N SER A 250 -0.68 -16.75 29.12
CA SER A 250 -0.76 -18.15 29.55
C SER A 250 -1.70 -18.95 28.65
N ASP A 251 -1.56 -20.28 28.61
CA ASP A 251 -2.44 -21.17 27.84
C ASP A 251 -3.91 -21.04 28.30
N THR A 252 -4.14 -20.83 29.59
CA THR A 252 -5.49 -20.61 30.13
C THR A 252 -6.10 -19.32 29.57
N HIS A 253 -5.35 -18.24 29.48
CA HIS A 253 -5.80 -16.98 28.93
C HIS A 253 -6.14 -17.12 27.43
N LEU A 254 -5.26 -17.79 26.64
CA LEU A 254 -5.50 -18.05 25.23
C LEU A 254 -6.78 -18.86 25.00
N LEU A 255 -6.99 -19.90 25.79
CA LEU A 255 -8.19 -20.72 25.72
C LEU A 255 -9.45 -19.91 26.06
N GLN A 256 -9.38 -19.03 27.07
CA GLN A 256 -10.49 -18.15 27.43
C GLN A 256 -10.83 -17.19 26.31
N GLU A 257 -9.84 -16.57 25.69
CA GLU A 257 -10.09 -15.66 24.55
C GLU A 257 -10.65 -16.42 23.35
N ALA A 258 -10.12 -17.59 23.00
CA ALA A 258 -10.66 -18.43 21.94
C ALA A 258 -12.13 -18.84 22.20
N LEU A 259 -12.45 -19.26 23.42
CA LEU A 259 -13.82 -19.59 23.82
C LEU A 259 -14.75 -18.36 23.76
N ARG A 260 -14.25 -17.19 24.16
CA ARG A 260 -15.00 -15.91 24.10
C ARG A 260 -15.39 -15.55 22.65
N LEU A 261 -14.43 -15.62 21.71
CA LEU A 261 -14.69 -15.38 20.30
C LEU A 261 -15.71 -16.38 19.73
N ARG A 262 -15.54 -17.65 20.06
CA ARG A 262 -16.46 -18.71 19.63
C ARG A 262 -17.87 -18.51 20.18
N GLN A 263 -18.02 -18.19 21.46
CA GLN A 263 -19.32 -17.94 22.09
C GLN A 263 -20.01 -16.72 21.51
N ALA A 264 -19.27 -15.66 21.21
CA ALA A 264 -19.80 -14.47 20.57
C ALA A 264 -20.45 -14.79 19.22
N LEU A 265 -19.79 -15.62 18.39
CA LEU A 265 -20.34 -16.04 17.10
C LEU A 265 -21.54 -16.99 17.24
N LEU A 266 -21.52 -17.91 18.20
CA LEU A 266 -22.67 -18.80 18.47
C LEU A 266 -23.91 -18.01 18.94
N ALA A 267 -23.72 -16.86 19.59
CA ALA A 267 -24.83 -16.00 19.99
C ALA A 267 -25.57 -15.39 18.79
N LEU A 268 -24.96 -15.32 17.59
CA LEU A 268 -25.61 -14.84 16.37
C LEU A 268 -26.77 -15.74 15.92
N GLU A 269 -26.68 -17.06 16.14
CA GLU A 269 -27.79 -17.98 15.88
C GLU A 269 -29.00 -17.69 16.79
N SER A 270 -28.72 -17.49 18.07
CA SER A 270 -29.76 -17.25 19.08
C SER A 270 -30.50 -15.93 18.83
N ALA A 271 -29.81 -14.93 18.28
CA ALA A 271 -30.39 -13.63 17.95
C ALA A 271 -31.23 -13.63 16.66
N ARG A 272 -31.39 -14.76 15.97
CA ARG A 272 -32.04 -14.88 14.64
C ARG A 272 -31.51 -13.91 13.59
N ALA A 273 -30.32 -13.40 13.79
CA ALA A 273 -29.68 -12.49 12.84
C ALA A 273 -29.27 -13.21 11.54
N VAL A 274 -29.12 -14.54 11.62
CA VAL A 274 -28.67 -15.38 10.49
C VAL A 274 -29.46 -16.69 10.48
N PRO A 275 -30.09 -17.09 9.35
CA PRO A 275 -30.93 -18.30 9.28
C PRO A 275 -30.14 -19.61 9.09
N VAL A 276 -28.81 -19.61 9.25
CA VAL A 276 -27.92 -20.77 9.07
C VAL A 276 -27.15 -21.09 10.33
N LEU A 277 -26.91 -22.37 10.55
CA LEU A 277 -26.10 -22.88 11.65
C LEU A 277 -24.65 -22.40 11.49
N VAL A 278 -24.21 -21.47 12.36
CA VAL A 278 -22.84 -21.00 12.42
C VAL A 278 -22.01 -21.99 13.24
N ARG A 279 -20.99 -22.62 12.64
CA ARG A 279 -20.09 -23.55 13.33
C ARG A 279 -18.68 -22.95 13.46
N PRO A 280 -18.50 -21.95 14.33
CA PRO A 280 -17.23 -21.27 14.41
C PRO A 280 -16.15 -22.19 14.98
N THR A 281 -15.01 -22.18 14.32
CA THR A 281 -13.77 -22.79 14.80
C THR A 281 -12.74 -21.72 15.11
N VAL A 282 -11.93 -21.93 16.15
CA VAL A 282 -10.84 -21.02 16.51
C VAL A 282 -9.55 -21.82 16.59
N GLY A 283 -8.61 -21.51 15.69
CA GLY A 283 -7.26 -22.05 15.68
C GLY A 283 -6.31 -21.12 16.46
N ILE A 284 -5.28 -21.68 17.07
CA ILE A 284 -4.26 -20.98 17.84
C ILE A 284 -2.92 -21.20 17.16
N ALA A 285 -2.24 -20.15 16.74
CA ALA A 285 -0.95 -20.20 16.07
C ALA A 285 0.07 -19.28 16.77
N PRO A 286 1.08 -19.80 17.48
CA PRO A 286 2.17 -19.00 18.02
C PRO A 286 3.10 -18.52 16.91
N PHE A 287 3.71 -17.31 17.09
CA PHE A 287 4.68 -16.74 16.14
C PHE A 287 5.72 -15.85 16.81
#